data_3ea56c151c3b0c7407fc6fa0f4aa2e56
#
_entry.id   3ea56c151c3b0c7407fc6fa0f4aa2e56
#
_cell.length_a   1.000
_cell.length_b   1.000
_cell.length_c   1.000
_cell.angle_alpha   90.00
_cell.angle_beta   90.00
_cell.angle_gamma   90.00
#
_symmetry.space_group_name_H-M   'P 1'
#
loop_
_entity.id
_entity.type
_entity.pdbx_description
1 polymer ?
#
loop_
_entity_poly.entity_id
_entity_poly.type
_entity_poly.pdbx_seq_one_letter_code
_entity_poly.pdbx_strand_id
1 'polypeptide(L)'
;ALSARAYDFGLRDEAVKWFYRGQNRLITALYVLDLDKLTVSNNTAFGQLVGQHVNPYAFCDLNKQHKAAQDAIDWVKNHPYQTVFLPQLPSKHPDRKQALKEAEAKLDARLVEQDRYFANPENKAKWEKKRQDNWVNERFCW
;
A
#
# COMPACT_ATOMS: atom_id res chain seq x y z
N ALA A 1 -7.27 10.85 1.23
CA ALA A 1 -7.42 12.30 1.09
C ALA A 1 -6.09 12.99 0.73
N LEU A 2 -5.03 12.85 1.55
CA LEU A 2 -3.75 13.55 1.33
C LEU A 2 -3.05 13.13 0.03
N SER A 3 -3.00 11.82 -0.27
CA SER A 3 -2.41 11.30 -1.50
C SER A 3 -3.11 11.82 -2.76
N ALA A 4 -4.45 11.83 -2.78
CA ALA A 4 -5.22 12.35 -3.91
C ALA A 4 -4.91 13.84 -4.16
N ARG A 5 -4.89 14.65 -3.11
CA ARG A 5 -4.54 16.08 -3.24
C ARG A 5 -3.11 16.28 -3.74
N ALA A 6 -2.15 15.52 -3.23
CA ALA A 6 -0.78 15.59 -3.71
C ALA A 6 -0.69 15.27 -5.20
N TYR A 7 -1.43 14.26 -5.66
CA TYR A 7 -1.49 13.88 -7.07
C TYR A 7 -2.06 15.01 -7.94
N ASP A 8 -3.17 15.61 -7.51
CA ASP A 8 -3.84 16.71 -8.22
C ASP A 8 -2.96 17.97 -8.34
N PHE A 9 -2.11 18.22 -7.34
CA PHE A 9 -1.12 19.30 -7.38
C PHE A 9 0.18 18.96 -8.15
N GLY A 10 0.25 17.79 -8.78
CA GLY A 10 1.44 17.36 -9.50
C GLY A 10 2.58 16.83 -8.61
N LEU A 11 2.37 16.74 -7.30
CA LEU A 11 3.32 16.18 -6.34
C LEU A 11 3.19 14.65 -6.29
N ARG A 12 3.48 14.00 -7.41
CA ARG A 12 3.15 12.58 -7.61
C ARG A 12 3.96 11.63 -6.75
N ASP A 13 5.24 11.91 -6.53
CA ASP A 13 6.08 11.09 -5.62
C ASP A 13 5.57 11.19 -4.17
N GLU A 14 5.14 12.36 -3.73
CA GLU A 14 4.46 12.53 -2.45
C GLU A 14 3.12 11.79 -2.40
N ALA A 15 2.39 11.78 -3.49
CA ALA A 15 1.14 11.01 -3.61
C ALA A 15 1.38 9.51 -3.39
N VAL A 16 2.41 8.94 -4.02
CA VAL A 16 2.82 7.54 -3.84
C VAL A 16 3.18 7.26 -2.37
N LYS A 17 4.01 8.11 -1.78
CA LYS A 17 4.43 7.99 -0.38
C LYS A 17 3.22 7.91 0.57
N TRP A 18 2.31 8.84 0.50
CA TRP A 18 1.14 8.89 1.38
C TRP A 18 0.12 7.80 1.08
N PHE A 19 0.01 7.39 -0.18
CA PHE A 19 -0.85 6.27 -0.56
C PHE A 19 -0.36 4.96 0.07
N TYR A 20 0.93 4.64 -0.05
CA TYR A 20 1.51 3.42 0.52
C TYR A 20 1.48 3.41 2.05
N ARG A 21 1.78 4.54 2.69
CA ARG A 21 1.66 4.68 4.15
C ARG A 21 0.23 4.42 4.64
N GLY A 22 -0.74 5.05 3.99
CA GLY A 22 -2.17 4.86 4.31
C GLY A 22 -2.64 3.43 4.07
N GLN A 23 -2.25 2.83 2.96
CA GLN A 23 -2.58 1.45 2.63
C GLN A 23 -1.98 0.47 3.65
N ASN A 24 -0.72 0.64 4.02
CA ASN A 24 -0.05 -0.22 5.00
C ASN A 24 -0.69 -0.09 6.40
N ARG A 25 -1.06 1.12 6.82
CA ARG A 25 -1.83 1.30 8.06
C ARG A 25 -3.15 0.58 8.04
N LEU A 26 -3.87 0.69 6.93
CA LEU A 26 -5.14 -0.01 6.77
C LEU A 26 -4.95 -1.52 6.85
N ILE A 27 -3.99 -2.07 6.12
CA ILE A 27 -3.69 -3.51 6.12
C ILE A 27 -3.38 -4.01 7.53
N THR A 28 -2.54 -3.30 8.28
CA THR A 28 -2.19 -3.70 9.65
C THR A 28 -3.39 -3.57 10.60
N ALA A 29 -4.19 -2.53 10.47
CA ALA A 29 -5.41 -2.37 11.25
C ALA A 29 -6.43 -3.48 10.97
N LEU A 30 -6.64 -3.83 9.71
CA LEU A 30 -7.55 -4.90 9.29
C LEU A 30 -7.11 -6.28 9.79
N TYR A 31 -5.82 -6.48 9.97
CA TYR A 31 -5.30 -7.72 10.55
C TYR A 31 -5.54 -7.82 12.04
N VAL A 32 -5.35 -6.73 12.78
CA VAL A 32 -5.46 -6.72 14.25
C VAL A 32 -6.91 -6.65 14.72
N LEU A 33 -7.73 -5.83 14.08
CA LEU A 33 -9.10 -5.55 14.50
C LEU A 33 -10.11 -6.54 13.90
N ASP A 34 -11.19 -6.80 14.64
CA ASP A 34 -12.31 -7.60 14.19
C ASP A 34 -13.35 -6.71 13.49
N LEU A 35 -13.23 -6.63 12.16
CA LEU A 35 -14.08 -5.76 11.36
C LEU A 35 -15.51 -6.25 11.23
N ASP A 36 -15.76 -7.55 11.40
CA ASP A 36 -17.13 -8.11 11.34
C ASP A 36 -17.99 -7.54 12.46
N LYS A 37 -17.36 -7.07 13.54
CA LYS A 37 -18.00 -6.40 14.66
C LYS A 37 -18.03 -4.88 14.57
N LEU A 38 -17.39 -4.33 13.53
CA LEU A 38 -17.33 -2.89 13.30
C LEU A 38 -18.15 -2.52 12.07
N THR A 39 -19.05 -1.54 12.22
CA THR A 39 -19.73 -0.95 11.07
C THR A 39 -18.75 -0.03 10.36
N VAL A 40 -17.88 -0.61 9.52
CA VAL A 40 -16.89 0.16 8.74
C VAL A 40 -17.53 0.56 7.42
N SER A 41 -17.72 1.85 7.22
CA SER A 41 -18.08 2.37 5.90
C SER A 41 -16.97 2.06 4.90
N ASN A 42 -17.37 1.77 3.67
CA ASN A 42 -16.52 1.17 2.63
C ASN A 42 -15.45 2.15 2.09
N ASN A 43 -14.41 2.44 2.87
CA ASN A 43 -13.27 3.25 2.45
C ASN A 43 -12.40 2.56 1.37
N THR A 44 -12.67 1.30 1.06
CA THR A 44 -11.98 0.55 0.00
C THR A 44 -12.25 1.14 -1.38
N ALA A 45 -13.46 1.63 -1.65
CA ALA A 45 -13.80 2.25 -2.94
C ALA A 45 -12.96 3.51 -3.20
N PHE A 46 -12.76 4.36 -2.20
CA PHE A 46 -11.89 5.54 -2.33
C PHE A 46 -10.42 5.16 -2.53
N GLY A 47 -9.94 4.14 -1.80
CA GLY A 47 -8.59 3.60 -1.98
C GLY A 47 -8.36 3.04 -3.38
N GLN A 48 -9.35 2.33 -3.93
CA GLN A 48 -9.30 1.82 -5.31
C GLN A 48 -9.27 2.95 -6.33
N LEU A 49 -10.13 3.97 -6.17
CA LEU A 49 -10.19 5.10 -7.07
C LEU A 49 -8.87 5.88 -7.11
N VAL A 50 -8.27 6.15 -5.97
CA VAL A 50 -6.95 6.81 -5.89
C VAL A 50 -5.85 5.90 -6.44
N GLY A 51 -5.91 4.61 -6.12
CA GLY A 51 -4.94 3.61 -6.58
C GLY A 51 -4.88 3.45 -8.09
N GLN A 52 -6.00 3.66 -8.81
CA GLN A 52 -6.04 3.61 -10.27
C GLN A 52 -5.17 4.70 -10.94
N HIS A 53 -4.87 5.77 -10.24
CA HIS A 53 -4.00 6.84 -10.72
C HIS A 53 -2.59 6.75 -10.15
N VAL A 54 -2.48 6.51 -8.85
CA VAL A 54 -1.20 6.51 -8.11
C VAL A 54 -0.34 5.30 -8.47
N ASN A 55 -0.91 4.09 -8.51
CA ASN A 55 -0.15 2.89 -8.81
C ASN A 55 0.46 2.85 -10.22
N PRO A 56 -0.28 3.17 -11.30
CA PRO A 56 0.34 3.19 -12.63
C PRO A 56 1.52 4.16 -12.72
N TYR A 57 1.44 5.30 -12.07
CA TYR A 57 2.54 6.26 -11.97
C TYR A 57 3.71 5.70 -11.14
N ALA A 58 3.43 5.13 -9.97
CA ALA A 58 4.48 4.59 -9.09
C ALA A 58 5.37 3.57 -9.81
N PHE A 59 4.77 2.72 -10.63
CA PHE A 59 5.46 1.69 -11.40
C PHE A 59 6.10 2.18 -12.71
N CYS A 60 6.14 3.48 -12.98
CA CYS A 60 6.91 4.02 -14.09
C CYS A 60 8.42 3.85 -13.89
N ASP A 61 8.86 3.80 -12.64
CA ASP A 61 10.25 3.54 -12.24
C ASP A 61 10.23 2.50 -11.10
N LEU A 62 10.64 1.27 -11.42
CA LEU A 62 10.60 0.16 -10.46
C LEU A 62 11.51 0.38 -9.25
N ASN A 63 12.65 1.04 -9.41
CA ASN A 63 13.56 1.32 -8.30
C ASN A 63 12.96 2.36 -7.36
N LYS A 64 12.38 3.42 -7.88
CA LYS A 64 11.67 4.44 -7.08
C LYS A 64 10.46 3.84 -6.37
N GLN A 65 9.69 3.02 -7.07
CA GLN A 65 8.53 2.33 -6.50
C GLN A 65 8.94 1.42 -5.34
N HIS A 66 9.97 0.59 -5.54
CA HIS A 66 10.50 -0.30 -4.50
C HIS A 66 10.95 0.50 -3.26
N LYS A 67 11.71 1.57 -3.48
CA LYS A 67 12.14 2.45 -2.39
C LYS A 67 10.94 3.06 -1.64
N ALA A 68 9.96 3.56 -2.35
CA ALA A 68 8.76 4.13 -1.73
C ALA A 68 7.97 3.08 -0.93
N ALA A 69 7.88 1.85 -1.44
CA ALA A 69 7.23 0.74 -0.74
C ALA A 69 7.98 0.36 0.54
N GLN A 70 9.32 0.25 0.48
CA GLN A 70 10.15 -0.04 1.65
C GLN A 70 10.07 1.10 2.69
N ASP A 71 10.20 2.34 2.25
CA ASP A 71 10.10 3.52 3.13
C ASP A 71 8.73 3.59 3.84
N ALA A 72 7.66 3.20 3.15
CA ALA A 72 6.31 3.16 3.73
C ALA A 72 6.15 2.05 4.77
N ILE A 73 6.77 0.88 4.58
CA ILE A 73 6.80 -0.20 5.56
C ILE A 73 7.58 0.25 6.80
N ASP A 74 8.76 0.80 6.63
CA ASP A 74 9.60 1.29 7.71
C ASP A 74 8.90 2.39 8.51
N TRP A 75 8.20 3.28 7.81
CA TRP A 75 7.43 4.34 8.45
C TRP A 75 6.30 3.80 9.33
N VAL A 76 5.55 2.80 8.86
CA VAL A 76 4.46 2.18 9.64
C VAL A 76 5.01 1.48 10.87
N LYS A 77 6.16 0.80 10.77
CA LYS A 77 6.82 0.16 11.92
C LYS A 77 7.27 1.17 12.97
N ASN A 78 7.77 2.34 12.53
CA ASN A 78 8.25 3.40 13.42
C ASN A 78 7.12 4.33 13.93
N HIS A 79 5.93 4.27 13.33
CA HIS A 79 4.76 5.06 13.71
C HIS A 79 3.54 4.14 13.91
N PRO A 80 3.52 3.32 14.97
CA PRO A 80 2.42 2.38 15.21
C PRO A 80 1.07 3.09 15.21
N TYR A 81 0.08 2.47 14.58
CA TYR A 81 -1.26 3.02 14.54
C TYR A 81 -1.95 2.77 15.89
N GLN A 82 -1.91 3.74 16.76
CA GLN A 82 -2.39 3.63 18.15
C GLN A 82 -3.85 3.19 18.27
N THR A 83 -4.65 3.49 17.25
CA THR A 83 -6.07 3.09 17.20
C THR A 83 -6.27 1.59 17.37
N VAL A 84 -5.34 0.75 16.91
CA VAL A 84 -5.44 -0.71 17.05
C VAL A 84 -5.35 -1.18 18.51
N PHE A 85 -4.86 -0.33 19.42
CA PHE A 85 -4.74 -0.62 20.84
C PHE A 85 -5.91 -0.12 21.68
N LEU A 86 -6.88 0.57 21.09
CA LEU A 86 -8.05 1.08 21.81
C LEU A 86 -8.91 -0.10 22.30
N PRO A 87 -9.17 -0.20 23.62
CA PRO A 87 -9.96 -1.31 24.18
C PRO A 87 -11.39 -1.39 23.64
N GLN A 88 -11.93 -0.24 23.21
CA GLN A 88 -13.30 -0.11 22.67
C GLN A 88 -13.43 -0.79 21.30
N LEU A 89 -12.32 -0.97 20.57
CA LEU A 89 -12.34 -1.63 19.27
C LEU A 89 -12.12 -3.14 19.45
N PRO A 90 -13.00 -3.98 18.90
CA PRO A 90 -12.84 -5.43 19.00
C PRO A 90 -11.62 -5.90 18.23
N SER A 91 -10.92 -6.91 18.76
CA SER A 91 -9.79 -7.55 18.10
C SER A 91 -10.03 -9.05 17.94
N LYS A 92 -9.50 -9.60 16.84
CA LYS A 92 -9.46 -11.05 16.62
C LYS A 92 -8.37 -11.73 17.44
N HIS A 93 -7.46 -10.95 18.02
CA HIS A 93 -6.26 -11.44 18.69
C HIS A 93 -6.22 -11.00 20.15
N PRO A 94 -5.88 -11.89 21.07
CA PRO A 94 -5.75 -11.56 22.49
C PRO A 94 -4.54 -10.64 22.75
N ASP A 95 -3.46 -10.79 21.99
CA ASP A 95 -2.26 -9.95 22.06
C ASP A 95 -2.16 -9.08 20.82
N ARG A 96 -2.60 -7.83 20.94
CA ARG A 96 -2.63 -6.87 19.84
C ARG A 96 -1.24 -6.43 19.39
N LYS A 97 -0.26 -6.38 20.31
CA LYS A 97 1.13 -6.04 19.98
C LYS A 97 1.75 -7.12 19.10
N GLN A 98 1.54 -8.38 19.47
CA GLN A 98 2.02 -9.51 18.67
C GLN A 98 1.32 -9.55 17.32
N ALA A 99 0.01 -9.34 17.26
CA ALA A 99 -0.75 -9.28 16.03
C ALA A 99 -0.24 -8.16 15.09
N LEU A 100 0.09 -6.98 15.64
CA LEU A 100 0.65 -5.90 14.86
C LEU A 100 2.01 -6.26 14.25
N LYS A 101 2.89 -6.91 15.02
CA LYS A 101 4.17 -7.42 14.51
C LYS A 101 4.00 -8.44 13.39
N GLU A 102 3.03 -9.33 13.52
CA GLU A 102 2.70 -10.32 12.48
C GLU A 102 2.20 -9.61 11.20
N ALA A 103 1.35 -8.60 11.36
CA ALA A 103 0.88 -7.81 10.23
C ALA A 103 2.02 -7.06 9.52
N GLU A 104 2.94 -6.48 10.29
CA GLU A 104 4.14 -5.82 9.74
C GLU A 104 5.05 -6.81 8.99
N ALA A 105 5.23 -8.02 9.52
CA ALA A 105 5.98 -9.08 8.84
C ALA A 105 5.32 -9.49 7.50
N LYS A 106 4.00 -9.46 7.41
CA LYS A 106 3.28 -9.70 6.16
C LYS A 106 3.53 -8.59 5.13
N LEU A 107 3.70 -7.34 5.55
CA LEU A 107 4.10 -6.26 4.65
C LEU A 107 5.48 -6.51 4.05
N ASP A 108 6.45 -6.91 4.88
CA ASP A 108 7.79 -7.29 4.40
C ASP A 108 7.72 -8.45 3.39
N ALA A 109 6.95 -9.48 3.70
CA ALA A 109 6.78 -10.66 2.83
C ALA A 109 6.18 -10.28 1.47
N ARG A 110 5.22 -9.36 1.43
CA ARG A 110 4.63 -8.87 0.17
C ARG A 110 5.66 -8.17 -0.71
N LEU A 111 6.54 -7.38 -0.13
CA LEU A 111 7.60 -6.69 -0.89
C LEU A 111 8.64 -7.69 -1.41
N VAL A 112 9.01 -8.70 -0.62
CA VAL A 112 9.87 -9.79 -1.06
C VAL A 112 9.25 -10.57 -2.23
N GLU A 113 7.94 -10.83 -2.21
CA GLU A 113 7.24 -11.47 -3.32
C GLU A 113 7.22 -10.59 -4.58
N GLN A 114 7.04 -9.28 -4.43
CA GLN A 114 7.17 -8.35 -5.55
C GLN A 114 8.56 -8.40 -6.17
N ASP A 115 9.61 -8.40 -5.35
CA ASP A 115 10.99 -8.50 -5.83
C ASP A 115 11.23 -9.80 -6.57
N ARG A 116 10.73 -10.91 -6.04
CA ARG A 116 10.83 -12.23 -6.68
C ARG A 116 10.09 -12.27 -8.01
N TYR A 117 8.91 -11.65 -8.09
CA TYR A 117 8.14 -11.55 -9.32
C TYR A 117 8.92 -10.82 -10.41
N PHE A 118 9.48 -9.64 -10.11
CA PHE A 118 10.24 -8.85 -11.09
C PHE A 118 11.65 -9.38 -11.37
N ALA A 119 12.21 -10.21 -10.50
CA ALA A 119 13.47 -10.89 -10.75
C ALA A 119 13.34 -11.97 -11.85
N ASN A 120 12.14 -12.47 -12.11
CA ASN A 120 11.86 -13.38 -13.21
C ASN A 120 11.69 -12.60 -14.52
N PRO A 121 12.58 -12.82 -15.54
CA PRO A 121 12.53 -12.08 -16.80
C PRO A 121 11.21 -12.25 -17.57
N GLU A 122 10.60 -13.43 -17.51
CA GLU A 122 9.31 -13.70 -18.18
C GLU A 122 8.17 -12.89 -17.54
N ASN A 123 8.14 -12.83 -16.22
CA ASN A 123 7.15 -12.02 -15.49
C ASN A 123 7.31 -10.54 -15.81
N LYS A 124 8.55 -10.05 -15.80
CA LYS A 124 8.86 -8.66 -16.12
C LYS A 124 8.45 -8.32 -17.54
N ALA A 125 8.76 -9.18 -18.52
CA ALA A 125 8.39 -8.97 -19.91
C ALA A 125 6.86 -8.96 -20.10
N LYS A 126 6.12 -9.85 -19.46
CA LYS A 126 4.64 -9.86 -19.49
C LYS A 126 4.06 -8.60 -18.89
N TRP A 127 4.63 -8.14 -17.79
CA TRP A 127 4.20 -6.91 -17.12
C TRP A 127 4.46 -5.67 -18.00
N GLU A 128 5.65 -5.55 -18.59
CA GLU A 128 5.99 -4.48 -19.54
C GLU A 128 5.07 -4.47 -20.76
N LYS A 129 4.82 -5.65 -21.36
CA LYS A 129 3.91 -5.80 -22.48
C LYS A 129 2.49 -5.34 -22.12
N LYS A 130 1.98 -5.74 -20.96
CA LYS A 130 0.65 -5.32 -20.50
C LYS A 130 0.54 -3.80 -20.34
N ARG A 131 1.59 -3.15 -19.84
CA ARG A 131 1.64 -1.68 -19.73
C ARG A 131 1.65 -1.03 -21.11
N GLN A 132 2.40 -1.57 -22.06
CA GLN A 132 2.45 -1.08 -23.44
C GLN A 132 1.10 -1.23 -24.13
N ASP A 133 0.49 -2.41 -24.06
CA ASP A 133 -0.81 -2.70 -24.70
C ASP A 133 -1.94 -1.81 -24.16
N ASN A 134 -1.82 -1.29 -22.96
CA ASN A 134 -2.79 -0.41 -22.31
C ASN A 134 -2.38 1.07 -22.25
N TRP A 135 -1.32 1.45 -22.98
CA TRP A 135 -0.84 2.83 -23.07
C TRP A 135 -0.54 3.47 -21.70
N VAL A 136 -0.09 2.65 -20.74
CA VAL A 136 0.09 3.09 -19.35
C VAL A 136 1.21 4.12 -19.23
N ASN A 137 2.32 3.89 -19.92
CA ASN A 137 3.47 4.81 -19.83
C ASN A 137 3.12 6.19 -20.39
N GLU A 138 2.42 6.26 -21.51
CA GLU A 138 1.99 7.52 -22.15
C GLU A 138 0.96 8.27 -21.30
N ARG A 139 0.12 7.54 -20.57
CA ARG A 139 -0.94 8.13 -19.73
C ARG A 139 -0.46 8.59 -18.36
N PHE A 140 0.56 7.94 -17.79
CA PHE A 140 0.92 8.15 -16.39
C PHE A 140 2.38 8.50 -16.15
N CYS A 141 3.31 8.23 -17.09
CA CYS A 141 4.75 8.36 -16.86
C CYS A 141 5.35 9.67 -17.42
N TRP A 142 4.64 10.77 -17.29
CA TRP A 142 5.10 12.08 -17.71
C TRP A 142 5.22 13.07 -16.56
#